data_7891d46585ed95630f93ae24d61bf031
#
_entry.id   7891d46585ed95630f93ae24d61bf031
#
_cell.length_a   1.000
_cell.length_b   1.000
_cell.length_c   1.000
_cell.angle_alpha   90.00
_cell.angle_beta   90.00
_cell.angle_gamma   90.00
#
_symmetry.space_group_name_H-M   'P 1'
#
loop_
_entity.id
_entity.type
_entity.pdbx_description
1 polymer ?
#
loop_
_entity_poly.entity_id
_entity_poly.type
_entity_poly.pdbx_seq_one_letter_code
_entity_poly.pdbx_strand_id
1 'polypeptide(L)'
;MRKLSRREFVRDVGVGAAFLLAGPRLALGSDRRASVGAQRASKLTPASGLFVAHSDLHNHSLISGDAAGDPENAYQQMRDRGIDVACVTEHAISGKGHGELTCPGHEQGGCHTIEGINETDWEYMKTLADSANDEPEFVSFRGFEWSTPTVGHLNVWFSEEFTDALHEFAFFTPTAIAEVDQIAPVPSNIVDLASKLPEIATMRFFYEWLSSPPGRLIRGGGNDGIACFNHPNEYGTFEKFVYHAGAAQRIVSIEALNQERDFFWFGLDHDPPKPNPFNACLNAGWRVGFTGVSDEHGTEYGRPGMARGGLWLTELTREGVRAALESRRTFSTFEPGLRLDALANGAPMGSELAHSTGPVTVQLDFDAGPAWVGHPITIEIIRPGDTIPTLAGVLENVAVPAADGEPITFTLDVDVADGGWMFLRITDPSAAPHALSVEPYRSHGGALAYASPWFFRP
;
A
#
# COMPACT_ATOMS: atom_id res chain seq x y z
N MET A 1 22.57 -5.06 23.58
CA MET A 1 22.22 -4.36 22.35
C MET A 1 23.48 -4.04 21.57
N ARG A 2 23.64 -4.64 20.40
CA ARG A 2 24.80 -4.43 19.53
C ARG A 2 24.50 -3.18 18.72
N LYS A 3 25.32 -2.12 18.85
CA LYS A 3 25.20 -0.92 18.01
C LYS A 3 25.51 -1.33 16.58
N LEU A 4 24.54 -1.30 15.70
CA LEU A 4 24.75 -1.44 14.26
C LEU A 4 25.56 -0.24 13.78
N SER A 5 26.59 -0.47 12.99
CA SER A 5 27.35 0.60 12.37
C SER A 5 26.58 1.13 11.17
N ARG A 6 26.85 2.39 10.76
CA ARG A 6 26.29 2.99 9.53
C ARG A 6 26.44 2.10 8.28
N ARG A 7 27.50 1.29 8.23
CA ARG A 7 27.75 0.33 7.14
C ARG A 7 26.86 -0.92 7.22
N GLU A 8 26.49 -1.35 8.41
CA GLU A 8 25.58 -2.48 8.60
C GLU A 8 24.14 -2.08 8.31
N PHE A 9 23.74 -0.86 8.64
CA PHE A 9 22.45 -0.29 8.28
C PHE A 9 22.25 -0.19 6.76
N VAL A 10 23.23 0.36 6.04
CA VAL A 10 23.19 0.47 4.56
C VAL A 10 23.22 -0.92 3.90
N ARG A 11 23.81 -1.92 4.54
CA ARG A 11 23.84 -3.29 4.02
C ARG A 11 22.51 -4.02 4.21
N ASP A 12 21.78 -3.73 5.26
CA ASP A 12 20.51 -4.37 5.56
C ASP A 12 19.33 -3.66 4.85
N VAL A 13 19.47 -2.38 4.49
CA VAL A 13 18.52 -1.61 3.67
C VAL A 13 18.77 -1.79 2.17
N GLY A 14 20.01 -2.09 1.76
CA GLY A 14 20.44 -2.19 0.36
C GLY A 14 20.50 -3.61 -0.24
N VAL A 15 20.09 -4.63 0.48
CA VAL A 15 20.11 -6.02 -0.04
C VAL A 15 18.70 -6.59 -0.06
N GLY A 16 17.87 -6.01 -0.90
CA GLY A 16 16.86 -6.78 -1.62
C GLY A 16 17.60 -7.71 -2.58
N ALA A 17 18.24 -8.75 -2.05
CA ALA A 17 18.95 -9.73 -2.87
C ALA A 17 17.94 -10.39 -3.81
N ALA A 18 18.10 -10.16 -5.10
CA ALA A 18 17.43 -10.88 -6.16
C ALA A 18 17.70 -12.40 -6.00
N PHE A 19 16.83 -13.07 -5.28
CA PHE A 19 16.70 -14.52 -5.39
C PHE A 19 15.90 -14.81 -6.66
N LEU A 20 16.63 -14.98 -7.76
CA LEU A 20 16.14 -15.60 -8.99
C LEU A 20 15.74 -17.04 -8.71
N LEU A 21 14.49 -17.26 -8.30
CA LEU A 21 13.86 -18.56 -8.49
C LEU A 21 13.22 -18.56 -9.88
N ALA A 22 13.91 -19.21 -10.81
CA ALA A 22 13.41 -19.47 -12.17
C ALA A 22 12.26 -20.48 -12.11
N GLY A 23 11.03 -20.00 -12.00
CA GLY A 23 9.86 -20.74 -12.43
C GLY A 23 9.70 -20.64 -13.96
N PRO A 24 9.02 -21.60 -14.62
CA PRO A 24 8.84 -21.54 -16.06
C PRO A 24 8.01 -20.31 -16.45
N ARG A 25 8.68 -19.31 -17.02
CA ARG A 25 8.03 -18.17 -17.65
C ARG A 25 7.30 -18.67 -18.89
N LEU A 26 5.98 -18.70 -18.83
CA LEU A 26 5.18 -18.67 -20.04
C LEU A 26 5.43 -17.32 -20.71
N ALA A 27 6.22 -17.32 -21.78
CA ALA A 27 6.38 -16.19 -22.68
C ALA A 27 5.04 -15.97 -23.38
N LEU A 28 4.16 -15.16 -22.80
CA LEU A 28 3.00 -14.63 -23.51
C LEU A 28 3.44 -13.40 -24.28
N GLY A 29 3.32 -13.51 -25.62
CA GLY A 29 3.81 -12.60 -26.62
C GLY A 29 3.40 -11.14 -26.38
N SER A 30 4.39 -10.30 -26.55
CA SER A 30 4.24 -8.88 -26.80
C SER A 30 3.41 -8.65 -28.06
N ASP A 31 2.18 -8.23 -27.90
CA ASP A 31 1.44 -7.36 -28.82
C ASP A 31 0.01 -7.20 -28.32
N ARG A 32 -0.16 -6.41 -27.32
CA ARG A 32 -1.41 -5.67 -27.10
C ARG A 32 -1.04 -4.30 -26.52
N ARG A 33 -0.98 -3.29 -27.38
CA ARG A 33 -1.51 -1.99 -26.98
C ARG A 33 -2.94 -2.30 -26.56
N ALA A 34 -3.17 -2.50 -25.26
CA ALA A 34 -4.49 -2.35 -24.73
C ALA A 34 -4.86 -0.92 -25.07
N SER A 35 -5.74 -0.74 -26.03
CA SER A 35 -6.36 0.54 -26.28
C SER A 35 -6.78 1.06 -24.92
N VAL A 36 -6.32 2.26 -24.58
CA VAL A 36 -6.96 3.15 -23.63
C VAL A 36 -8.42 3.16 -24.12
N GLY A 37 -9.29 2.41 -23.49
CA GLY A 37 -10.61 2.32 -24.08
C GLY A 37 -11.38 1.11 -23.60
N ALA A 38 -12.46 1.31 -23.09
CA ALA A 38 -13.52 0.65 -22.41
C ALA A 38 -13.19 0.53 -20.92
N GLN A 39 -13.47 1.60 -20.20
CA GLN A 39 -13.67 1.58 -18.76
C GLN A 39 -14.48 0.33 -18.42
N ARG A 40 -13.84 -0.64 -17.77
CA ARG A 40 -14.49 -1.91 -17.47
C ARG A 40 -15.50 -1.71 -16.34
N ALA A 41 -16.75 -1.54 -16.72
CA ALA A 41 -17.84 -1.32 -15.78
C ALA A 41 -18.04 -2.51 -14.84
N SER A 42 -18.41 -2.24 -13.59
CA SER A 42 -18.82 -3.28 -12.65
C SER A 42 -20.12 -3.93 -13.12
N LYS A 43 -20.20 -5.26 -13.14
CA LYS A 43 -21.43 -5.99 -13.37
C LYS A 43 -22.38 -5.94 -12.18
N LEU A 44 -21.85 -5.76 -10.98
CA LEU A 44 -22.61 -5.77 -9.73
C LEU A 44 -23.33 -4.45 -9.48
N THR A 45 -22.80 -3.37 -10.04
CA THR A 45 -23.33 -2.01 -9.82
C THR A 45 -23.40 -1.20 -11.11
N PRO A 46 -23.97 -1.73 -12.19
CA PRO A 46 -23.99 -1.05 -13.50
C PRO A 46 -24.72 0.30 -13.46
N ALA A 47 -25.76 0.44 -12.62
CA ALA A 47 -26.52 1.68 -12.47
C ALA A 47 -25.75 2.80 -11.77
N SER A 48 -24.65 2.48 -11.06
CA SER A 48 -23.80 3.49 -10.41
C SER A 48 -22.80 4.15 -11.36
N GLY A 49 -22.64 3.62 -12.57
CA GLY A 49 -21.65 4.09 -13.53
C GLY A 49 -20.20 3.82 -13.13
N LEU A 50 -19.97 2.92 -12.16
CA LEU A 50 -18.63 2.60 -11.69
C LEU A 50 -17.85 1.76 -12.69
N PHE A 51 -16.60 2.11 -12.87
CA PHE A 51 -15.63 1.36 -13.67
C PHE A 51 -14.30 1.21 -12.91
N VAL A 52 -13.51 0.22 -13.28
CA VAL A 52 -12.20 -0.01 -12.70
C VAL A 52 -11.11 0.80 -13.41
N ALA A 53 -10.26 1.46 -12.62
CA ALA A 53 -8.98 2.01 -13.03
C ALA A 53 -7.84 1.28 -12.31
N HIS A 54 -6.76 0.96 -13.03
CA HIS A 54 -5.58 0.35 -12.43
C HIS A 54 -4.62 1.40 -11.93
N SER A 55 -4.08 1.19 -10.73
CA SER A 55 -3.22 2.16 -10.06
C SER A 55 -1.90 1.57 -9.63
N ASP A 56 -0.89 2.44 -9.59
CA ASP A 56 0.38 2.22 -8.91
C ASP A 56 0.73 3.49 -8.14
N LEU A 57 0.56 3.43 -6.82
CA LEU A 57 0.56 4.59 -5.93
C LEU A 57 1.77 4.65 -5.00
N HIS A 58 2.79 3.81 -5.25
CA HIS A 58 4.02 3.77 -4.48
C HIS A 58 5.20 3.50 -5.41
N ASN A 59 6.00 4.50 -5.65
CA ASN A 59 7.17 4.45 -6.52
C ASN A 59 8.22 5.45 -6.09
N HIS A 60 9.49 5.14 -6.35
CA HIS A 60 10.63 5.97 -6.05
C HIS A 60 11.42 6.29 -7.30
N SER A 61 12.11 7.42 -7.29
CA SER A 61 13.02 7.83 -8.35
C SER A 61 14.39 8.23 -7.78
N LEU A 62 15.25 8.74 -8.62
CA LEU A 62 16.54 9.29 -8.21
C LEU A 62 16.45 10.33 -7.08
N ILE A 63 15.28 10.93 -6.87
CA ILE A 63 15.04 11.90 -5.79
C ILE A 63 15.10 11.22 -4.41
N SER A 64 14.67 9.97 -4.29
CA SER A 64 14.75 9.20 -3.03
C SER A 64 16.18 8.83 -2.63
N GLY A 65 17.11 8.81 -3.60
CA GLY A 65 18.53 8.52 -3.37
C GLY A 65 18.90 7.05 -3.34
N ASP A 66 17.98 6.14 -3.10
CA ASP A 66 18.15 4.69 -3.15
C ASP A 66 17.49 4.06 -4.38
N ALA A 67 16.83 4.86 -5.21
CA ALA A 67 16.24 4.45 -6.46
C ALA A 67 17.04 4.97 -7.67
N ALA A 68 16.86 4.33 -8.83
CA ALA A 68 17.62 4.58 -10.04
C ALA A 68 16.79 5.21 -11.17
N GLY A 69 15.48 5.31 -11.01
CA GLY A 69 14.55 5.74 -12.06
C GLY A 69 14.56 7.25 -12.25
N ASP A 70 14.43 7.67 -13.51
CA ASP A 70 14.28 9.08 -13.86
C ASP A 70 12.85 9.55 -13.56
N PRO A 71 12.65 10.54 -12.67
CA PRO A 71 11.33 11.02 -12.30
C PRO A 71 10.55 11.64 -13.48
N GLU A 72 11.23 12.20 -14.47
CA GLU A 72 10.58 12.79 -15.67
C GLU A 72 9.91 11.73 -16.54
N ASN A 73 10.39 10.50 -16.51
CA ASN A 73 9.88 9.38 -17.31
C ASN A 73 8.92 8.45 -16.57
N ALA A 74 8.84 8.53 -15.25
CA ALA A 74 8.11 7.57 -14.41
C ALA A 74 6.62 7.48 -14.79
N TYR A 75 5.93 8.62 -14.82
CA TYR A 75 4.49 8.67 -15.13
C TYR A 75 4.18 8.19 -16.56
N GLN A 76 5.01 8.58 -17.55
CA GLN A 76 4.81 8.15 -18.93
C GLN A 76 4.98 6.64 -19.08
N GLN A 77 5.98 6.05 -18.41
CA GLN A 77 6.17 4.59 -18.45
C GLN A 77 5.00 3.84 -17.80
N MET A 78 4.48 4.32 -16.68
CA MET A 78 3.31 3.73 -16.03
C MET A 78 2.08 3.79 -16.97
N ARG A 79 1.83 4.94 -17.57
CA ARG A 79 0.74 5.12 -18.55
C ARG A 79 0.89 4.16 -19.75
N ASP A 80 2.08 4.06 -20.33
CA ASP A 80 2.34 3.20 -21.49
C ASP A 80 2.16 1.71 -21.19
N ARG A 81 2.27 1.33 -19.90
CA ARG A 81 2.11 -0.04 -19.40
C ARG A 81 0.73 -0.33 -18.81
N GLY A 82 -0.23 0.56 -19.04
CA GLY A 82 -1.64 0.36 -18.68
C GLY A 82 -1.97 0.62 -17.21
N ILE A 83 -1.22 1.48 -16.55
CA ILE A 83 -1.61 2.12 -15.30
C ILE A 83 -2.42 3.36 -15.65
N ASP A 84 -3.58 3.52 -15.05
CA ASP A 84 -4.51 4.64 -15.27
C ASP A 84 -4.31 5.74 -14.21
N VAL A 85 -3.82 5.36 -13.03
CA VAL A 85 -3.63 6.25 -11.87
C VAL A 85 -2.26 6.01 -11.26
N ALA A 86 -1.42 7.04 -11.22
CA ALA A 86 -0.04 6.91 -10.79
C ALA A 86 0.37 7.95 -9.75
N CYS A 87 1.22 7.54 -8.81
CA CYS A 87 1.87 8.42 -7.85
C CYS A 87 3.33 7.99 -7.65
N VAL A 88 4.23 8.97 -7.65
CA VAL A 88 5.60 8.83 -7.17
C VAL A 88 5.65 9.38 -5.75
N THR A 89 6.18 8.59 -4.81
CA THR A 89 6.14 8.84 -3.37
C THR A 89 7.54 8.77 -2.78
N GLU A 90 8.36 9.75 -3.10
CA GLU A 90 9.75 9.80 -2.66
C GLU A 90 9.87 9.77 -1.13
N HIS A 91 10.96 9.22 -0.63
CA HIS A 91 11.20 9.13 0.81
C HIS A 91 11.24 10.50 1.47
N ALA A 92 10.52 10.66 2.57
CA ALA A 92 10.58 11.80 3.47
C ALA A 92 11.21 11.36 4.80
N ILE A 93 12.54 11.46 4.90
CA ILE A 93 13.32 10.94 6.04
C ILE A 93 13.87 12.06 6.91
N SER A 94 14.67 12.98 6.37
CA SER A 94 15.40 13.95 7.19
C SER A 94 15.19 15.42 6.80
N GLY A 95 14.43 15.70 5.74
CA GLY A 95 14.20 17.06 5.24
C GLY A 95 15.42 17.80 4.74
N LYS A 96 16.58 17.13 4.65
CA LYS A 96 17.83 17.75 4.16
C LYS A 96 17.91 17.79 2.65
N GLY A 97 17.08 16.98 1.98
CA GLY A 97 17.06 16.83 0.53
C GLY A 97 18.37 16.33 -0.06
N HIS A 98 18.36 16.11 -1.34
CA HIS A 98 19.59 15.99 -2.12
C HIS A 98 20.11 17.41 -2.34
N GLY A 99 20.99 17.91 -1.51
CA GLY A 99 21.56 19.24 -1.70
C GLY A 99 21.95 19.45 -3.17
N GLU A 100 21.29 20.43 -3.85
CA GLU A 100 21.34 20.74 -5.28
C GLU A 100 21.50 19.50 -6.18
N LEU A 101 20.62 19.25 -7.13
CA LEU A 101 20.59 18.16 -8.12
C LEU A 101 21.95 17.87 -8.87
N THR A 102 23.02 18.30 -8.31
CA THR A 102 24.41 18.10 -8.73
C THR A 102 25.11 17.07 -7.88
N CYS A 103 24.52 15.88 -7.73
CA CYS A 103 25.30 14.77 -7.26
C CYS A 103 26.36 14.39 -8.31
N PRO A 104 27.64 14.54 -8.03
CA PRO A 104 28.68 14.06 -8.95
C PRO A 104 28.52 12.55 -9.11
N GLY A 105 28.18 12.10 -10.30
CA GLY A 105 27.93 10.68 -10.57
C GLY A 105 26.51 10.36 -11.01
N HIS A 106 25.60 11.31 -11.06
CA HIS A 106 24.22 11.14 -11.54
C HIS A 106 24.15 10.52 -12.94
N GLU A 107 25.16 10.72 -13.78
CA GLU A 107 25.27 10.11 -15.10
C GLU A 107 25.51 8.58 -15.06
N GLN A 108 25.76 7.99 -13.89
CA GLN A 108 26.09 6.57 -13.72
C GLN A 108 25.27 5.83 -12.62
N GLY A 109 24.17 6.43 -12.16
CA GLY A 109 23.30 5.79 -11.16
C GLY A 109 23.73 6.03 -9.71
N GLY A 110 22.95 6.81 -9.00
CA GLY A 110 22.84 6.75 -7.57
C GLY A 110 23.63 7.78 -6.78
N CYS A 111 22.93 8.82 -6.31
CA CYS A 111 23.27 9.40 -5.04
C CYS A 111 22.86 8.44 -3.93
N HIS A 112 23.81 7.84 -3.23
CA HIS A 112 23.56 6.85 -2.19
C HIS A 112 23.38 7.46 -0.78
N THR A 113 22.82 8.65 -0.68
CA THR A 113 22.48 9.23 0.62
C THR A 113 20.96 9.29 0.74
N ILE A 114 20.39 8.36 1.48
CA ILE A 114 18.95 8.36 1.83
C ILE A 114 18.73 9.52 2.80
N GLU A 115 18.58 10.72 2.28
CA GLU A 115 18.30 11.93 3.07
C GLU A 115 16.85 12.37 2.94
N GLY A 116 16.16 11.88 1.89
CA GLY A 116 14.77 12.18 1.60
C GLY A 116 14.55 13.52 0.93
N ILE A 117 13.31 13.84 0.64
CA ILE A 117 12.88 15.07 -0.04
C ILE A 117 13.02 16.31 0.85
N ASN A 118 13.23 17.43 0.22
CA ASN A 118 13.10 18.77 0.80
C ASN A 118 11.96 19.56 0.11
N GLU A 119 11.76 20.80 0.51
CA GLU A 119 10.70 21.65 -0.06
C GLU A 119 10.87 21.89 -1.57
N THR A 120 12.11 21.96 -2.07
CA THR A 120 12.38 22.12 -3.52
C THR A 120 12.00 20.85 -4.29
N ASP A 121 12.37 19.69 -3.76
CA ASP A 121 11.99 18.39 -4.32
C ASP A 121 10.47 18.23 -4.30
N TRP A 122 9.83 18.63 -3.19
CA TRP A 122 8.38 18.57 -3.04
C TRP A 122 7.63 19.39 -4.10
N GLU A 123 8.08 20.60 -4.39
CA GLU A 123 7.50 21.43 -5.46
C GLU A 123 7.84 20.90 -6.87
N TYR A 124 9.02 20.32 -7.05
CA TYR A 124 9.39 19.68 -8.29
C TYR A 124 8.51 18.45 -8.58
N MET A 125 8.30 17.59 -7.60
CA MET A 125 7.39 16.44 -7.70
C MET A 125 5.96 16.87 -8.08
N LYS A 126 5.49 18.00 -7.52
CA LYS A 126 4.21 18.59 -7.91
C LYS A 126 4.19 18.95 -9.39
N THR A 127 5.24 19.60 -9.85
CA THR A 127 5.35 20.03 -11.27
C THR A 127 5.32 18.82 -12.21
N LEU A 128 6.03 17.74 -11.88
CA LEU A 128 6.03 16.50 -12.66
C LEU A 128 4.65 15.85 -12.69
N ALA A 129 4.02 15.70 -11.53
CA ALA A 129 2.69 15.12 -11.42
C ALA A 129 1.63 15.94 -12.17
N ASP A 130 1.65 17.27 -12.04
CA ASP A 130 0.71 18.15 -12.74
C ASP A 130 0.92 18.12 -14.25
N SER A 131 2.17 18.01 -14.70
CA SER A 131 2.50 17.93 -16.13
C SER A 131 2.08 16.61 -16.77
N ALA A 132 2.08 15.52 -16.01
CA ALA A 132 1.67 14.21 -16.48
C ALA A 132 0.16 13.98 -16.41
N ASN A 133 -0.55 14.75 -15.57
CA ASN A 133 -1.99 14.60 -15.38
C ASN A 133 -2.76 14.99 -16.66
N ASP A 134 -3.62 14.09 -17.13
CA ASP A 134 -4.36 14.22 -18.39
C ASP A 134 -5.78 13.65 -18.20
N GLU A 135 -6.52 14.26 -17.28
CA GLU A 135 -7.90 13.85 -16.98
C GLU A 135 -8.84 14.07 -18.18
N PRO A 136 -9.69 13.11 -18.55
CA PRO A 136 -9.97 11.83 -17.85
C PRO A 136 -9.22 10.62 -18.43
N GLU A 137 -8.07 10.78 -19.04
CA GLU A 137 -7.33 9.69 -19.71
C GLU A 137 -6.25 9.08 -18.81
N PHE A 138 -5.65 9.88 -17.94
CA PHE A 138 -4.62 9.45 -16.98
C PHE A 138 -4.60 10.40 -15.79
N VAL A 139 -4.59 9.84 -14.59
CA VAL A 139 -4.51 10.63 -13.35
C VAL A 139 -3.16 10.46 -12.71
N SER A 140 -2.49 11.56 -12.46
CA SER A 140 -1.29 11.60 -11.65
C SER A 140 -1.36 12.70 -10.60
N PHE A 141 -0.77 12.43 -9.45
CA PHE A 141 -0.67 13.35 -8.33
C PHE A 141 0.60 13.10 -7.54
N ARG A 142 1.03 14.07 -6.75
CA ARG A 142 2.17 13.88 -5.87
C ARG A 142 1.76 13.23 -4.56
N GLY A 143 2.70 12.48 -4.00
CA GLY A 143 2.65 11.93 -2.64
C GLY A 143 4.07 11.85 -2.10
N PHE A 144 4.21 11.40 -0.88
CA PHE A 144 5.51 11.09 -0.29
C PHE A 144 5.40 9.86 0.59
N GLU A 145 6.51 9.20 0.81
CA GLU A 145 6.62 8.14 1.77
C GLU A 145 7.30 8.64 3.05
N TRP A 146 6.54 8.72 4.13
CA TRP A 146 7.08 8.97 5.46
C TRP A 146 7.81 7.71 5.94
N SER A 147 9.15 7.74 5.93
CA SER A 147 9.97 6.53 6.02
C SER A 147 10.79 6.51 7.30
N THR A 148 10.35 5.72 8.28
CA THR A 148 11.10 5.52 9.51
C THR A 148 11.88 4.21 9.46
N PRO A 149 13.09 4.14 10.01
CA PRO A 149 13.88 2.92 9.98
C PRO A 149 13.40 1.82 10.94
N THR A 150 12.39 2.08 11.78
CA THR A 150 12.07 1.18 12.89
C THR A 150 10.59 0.97 13.14
N VAL A 151 9.73 1.87 12.68
CA VAL A 151 8.29 1.84 13.02
C VAL A 151 7.45 1.37 11.84
N GLY A 152 7.90 1.64 10.63
CA GLY A 152 7.23 1.36 9.38
C GLY A 152 7.16 2.60 8.49
N HIS A 153 6.71 2.40 7.27
CA HIS A 153 6.60 3.46 6.27
C HIS A 153 5.14 3.73 5.94
N LEU A 154 4.80 4.98 5.66
CA LEU A 154 3.44 5.35 5.23
C LEU A 154 3.49 6.27 4.03
N ASN A 155 2.77 5.91 2.98
CA ASN A 155 2.48 6.87 1.92
C ASN A 155 1.45 7.89 2.38
N VAL A 156 1.64 9.13 1.96
CA VAL A 156 0.65 10.20 2.07
C VAL A 156 0.38 10.74 0.67
N TRP A 157 -0.88 10.84 0.33
CA TRP A 157 -1.35 11.33 -0.98
C TRP A 157 -2.24 12.56 -0.81
N PHE A 158 -2.23 13.45 -1.79
CA PHE A 158 -3.09 14.64 -1.88
C PHE A 158 -2.84 15.71 -0.82
N SER A 159 -1.82 15.61 0.03
CA SER A 159 -1.52 16.67 0.99
C SER A 159 -0.86 17.87 0.31
N GLU A 160 -1.15 19.06 0.81
CA GLU A 160 -0.48 20.29 0.39
C GLU A 160 0.96 20.34 0.93
N GLU A 161 1.14 19.87 2.16
CA GLU A 161 2.42 19.84 2.85
C GLU A 161 2.91 18.42 3.07
N PHE A 162 4.19 18.27 3.39
CA PHE A 162 4.79 17.00 3.78
C PHE A 162 5.46 17.12 5.16
N THR A 163 5.78 15.99 5.76
CA THR A 163 6.60 15.92 6.97
C THR A 163 7.60 14.77 6.85
N ASP A 164 8.78 14.94 7.41
CA ASP A 164 9.81 13.91 7.38
C ASP A 164 9.92 13.15 8.71
N ALA A 165 10.37 11.90 8.63
CA ALA A 165 10.35 10.99 9.76
C ALA A 165 11.38 11.31 10.84
N LEU A 166 12.53 11.89 10.47
CA LEU A 166 13.62 12.18 11.42
C LEU A 166 13.51 13.57 12.05
N HIS A 167 12.82 14.49 11.39
CA HIS A 167 12.57 15.83 11.95
C HIS A 167 11.73 15.74 13.21
N GLU A 168 10.85 14.77 13.29
CA GLU A 168 10.04 14.54 14.47
C GLU A 168 10.86 14.03 15.65
N PHE A 169 11.97 13.36 15.37
CA PHE A 169 12.96 12.96 16.35
C PHE A 169 14.05 14.01 16.57
N ALA A 170 14.15 15.06 15.73
CA ALA A 170 15.27 16.00 15.77
C ALA A 170 15.42 16.69 17.13
N PHE A 171 14.34 16.84 17.90
CA PHE A 171 14.40 17.34 19.27
C PHE A 171 14.83 16.30 20.32
N PHE A 172 14.81 15.02 19.98
CA PHE A 172 15.05 13.93 20.92
C PHE A 172 16.11 12.91 20.48
N THR A 173 16.71 13.11 19.31
CA THR A 173 17.83 12.23 18.91
C THR A 173 19.09 12.56 19.68
N PRO A 174 19.95 11.58 19.98
CA PRO A 174 21.27 11.85 20.59
C PRO A 174 22.09 12.88 19.81
N THR A 175 21.93 12.94 18.48
CA THR A 175 22.64 13.90 17.61
C THR A 175 22.08 15.32 17.80
N ALA A 176 20.76 15.49 17.78
CA ALA A 176 20.14 16.78 17.98
C ALA A 176 20.33 17.30 19.41
N ILE A 177 20.29 16.40 20.41
CA ILE A 177 20.62 16.73 21.79
C ILE A 177 22.08 17.19 21.88
N ALA A 178 23.02 16.51 21.19
CA ALA A 178 24.43 16.91 21.17
C ALA A 178 24.65 18.25 20.45
N GLU A 179 23.88 18.57 19.42
CA GLU A 179 23.93 19.88 18.76
C GLU A 179 23.37 21.00 19.66
N VAL A 180 22.25 20.74 20.34
CA VAL A 180 21.69 21.70 21.31
C VAL A 180 22.59 21.85 22.52
N ASP A 181 23.22 20.79 23.01
CA ASP A 181 24.15 20.81 24.16
C ASP A 181 25.40 21.67 23.89
N GLN A 182 25.78 21.85 22.61
CA GLN A 182 26.84 22.80 22.22
C GLN A 182 26.41 24.27 22.37
N ILE A 183 25.10 24.54 22.37
CA ILE A 183 24.54 25.90 22.48
C ILE A 183 24.10 26.16 23.92
N ALA A 184 23.47 25.19 24.56
CA ALA A 184 23.01 25.24 25.94
C ALA A 184 22.97 23.83 26.54
N PRO A 185 23.53 23.58 27.74
CA PRO A 185 23.56 22.26 28.34
C PRO A 185 22.20 21.62 28.46
N VAL A 186 22.02 20.45 27.87
CA VAL A 186 20.77 19.67 27.95
C VAL A 186 20.76 18.87 29.24
N PRO A 187 19.74 19.00 30.10
CA PRO A 187 19.65 18.22 31.33
C PRO A 187 19.74 16.71 31.08
N SER A 188 20.52 16.02 31.88
CA SER A 188 20.76 14.56 31.73
C SER A 188 19.50 13.70 31.75
N ASN A 189 18.46 14.17 32.46
CA ASN A 189 17.14 13.52 32.47
C ASN A 189 16.42 13.60 31.10
N ILE A 190 16.69 14.62 30.30
CA ILE A 190 16.16 14.74 28.93
C ILE A 190 16.90 13.79 28.00
N VAL A 191 18.23 13.71 28.12
CA VAL A 191 19.05 12.74 27.38
C VAL A 191 18.61 11.30 27.71
N ASP A 192 18.38 11.01 29.00
CA ASP A 192 17.92 9.69 29.46
C ASP A 192 16.46 9.41 29.04
N LEU A 193 15.61 10.43 29.02
CA LEU A 193 14.26 10.33 28.49
C LEU A 193 14.24 10.06 26.99
N ALA A 194 15.03 10.80 26.22
CA ALA A 194 15.14 10.60 24.77
C ALA A 194 15.65 9.19 24.41
N SER A 195 16.58 8.63 25.20
CA SER A 195 17.06 7.27 25.01
C SER A 195 16.05 6.18 25.37
N LYS A 196 14.99 6.54 26.09
CA LYS A 196 13.90 5.68 26.56
C LYS A 196 12.55 5.99 25.91
N LEU A 197 12.49 7.01 25.04
CA LEU A 197 11.26 7.28 24.28
C LEU A 197 10.90 6.02 23.49
N PRO A 198 9.77 5.40 23.80
CA PRO A 198 9.34 4.22 23.07
C PRO A 198 8.98 4.63 21.63
N GLU A 199 9.00 3.66 20.74
CA GLU A 199 8.48 3.78 19.36
C GLU A 199 7.11 4.49 19.30
N ILE A 200 6.29 4.36 20.35
CA ILE A 200 4.97 5.02 20.54
C ILE A 200 4.98 6.53 20.27
N ALA A 201 6.07 7.23 20.56
CA ALA A 201 6.15 8.67 20.31
C ALA A 201 6.08 9.00 18.82
N THR A 202 6.65 8.15 17.96
CA THR A 202 6.78 8.39 16.53
C THR A 202 5.45 8.31 15.78
N MET A 203 4.70 7.22 15.95
CA MET A 203 3.38 7.10 15.31
C MET A 203 2.43 8.17 15.81
N ARG A 204 2.53 8.54 17.07
CA ARG A 204 1.73 9.62 17.63
C ARG A 204 1.99 10.96 16.92
N PHE A 205 3.24 11.33 16.70
CA PHE A 205 3.60 12.57 15.99
C PHE A 205 3.09 12.58 14.55
N PHE A 206 3.27 11.48 13.83
CA PHE A 206 2.72 11.34 12.49
C PHE A 206 1.20 11.46 12.49
N TYR A 207 0.51 10.82 13.41
CA TYR A 207 -0.95 10.91 13.52
C TYR A 207 -1.42 12.32 13.92
N GLU A 208 -0.68 13.02 14.78
CA GLU A 208 -0.97 14.42 15.11
C GLU A 208 -0.80 15.32 13.88
N TRP A 209 0.26 15.12 13.09
CA TRP A 209 0.47 15.84 11.83
C TRP A 209 -0.67 15.54 10.84
N LEU A 210 -0.96 14.27 10.60
CA LEU A 210 -2.03 13.82 9.68
C LEU A 210 -3.42 14.27 10.12
N SER A 211 -3.60 14.61 11.38
CA SER A 211 -4.87 15.11 11.95
C SER A 211 -4.96 16.63 11.96
N SER A 212 -3.87 17.33 11.71
CA SER A 212 -3.77 18.80 11.79
C SER A 212 -3.92 19.43 10.40
N PRO A 213 -4.64 20.58 10.31
CA PRO A 213 -4.72 21.30 9.04
C PRO A 213 -3.35 21.86 8.62
N PRO A 214 -3.12 22.08 7.31
CA PRO A 214 -1.93 22.72 6.79
C PRO A 214 -1.60 24.02 7.53
N GLY A 215 -0.31 24.29 7.76
CA GLY A 215 0.18 25.47 8.47
C GLY A 215 -0.13 25.50 9.98
N ARG A 216 -0.72 24.46 10.55
CA ARG A 216 -1.10 24.45 11.99
C ARG A 216 0.06 24.20 12.93
N LEU A 217 0.95 23.28 12.57
CA LEU A 217 2.14 22.93 13.33
C LEU A 217 3.36 23.63 12.71
N ILE A 218 4.45 23.72 13.45
CA ILE A 218 5.74 24.23 12.92
C ILE A 218 6.16 23.47 11.66
N ARG A 219 5.72 22.21 11.53
CA ARG A 219 5.98 21.30 10.40
C ARG A 219 4.77 21.10 9.51
N GLY A 220 3.87 22.05 9.50
CA GLY A 220 2.67 21.96 8.70
C GLY A 220 1.59 21.07 9.30
N GLY A 221 0.80 20.45 8.42
CA GLY A 221 -0.25 19.50 8.76
C GLY A 221 -0.80 18.84 7.52
N GLY A 222 -1.29 17.62 7.64
CA GLY A 222 -1.66 16.74 6.53
C GLY A 222 -3.13 16.31 6.51
N ASN A 223 -4.04 17.03 7.20
CA ASN A 223 -5.43 16.57 7.26
C ASN A 223 -6.23 16.80 5.96
N ASP A 224 -5.65 17.46 5.00
CA ASP A 224 -6.10 17.54 3.61
C ASP A 224 -5.66 16.32 2.78
N GLY A 225 -4.66 15.55 3.25
CA GLY A 225 -4.21 14.31 2.67
C GLY A 225 -4.92 13.06 3.18
N ILE A 226 -4.58 11.92 2.60
CA ILE A 226 -4.92 10.56 3.04
C ILE A 226 -3.66 9.68 3.03
N ALA A 227 -3.64 8.59 3.81
CA ALA A 227 -2.44 7.79 3.99
C ALA A 227 -2.68 6.28 3.86
N CYS A 228 -1.58 5.55 3.64
CA CYS A 228 -1.50 4.10 3.51
C CYS A 228 -0.41 3.54 4.42
N PHE A 229 -0.67 2.40 5.06
CA PHE A 229 0.37 1.60 5.69
C PHE A 229 1.12 0.81 4.61
N ASN A 230 2.41 1.10 4.39
CA ASN A 230 3.24 0.48 3.36
C ASN A 230 3.87 -0.81 3.85
N HIS A 231 4.10 -1.76 2.93
CA HIS A 231 4.83 -3.04 3.14
C HIS A 231 4.88 -3.47 4.62
N PRO A 232 3.72 -3.75 5.23
CA PRO A 232 3.59 -3.89 6.69
C PRO A 232 4.45 -5.04 7.23
N ASN A 233 5.03 -4.84 8.42
CA ASN A 233 5.98 -5.73 9.09
C ASN A 233 7.42 -5.73 8.52
N GLU A 234 7.71 -5.04 7.42
CA GLU A 234 9.06 -5.01 6.88
C GLU A 234 10.00 -4.18 7.76
N TYR A 235 9.77 -2.90 7.88
CA TYR A 235 10.59 -1.99 8.70
C TYR A 235 10.05 -1.77 10.11
N GLY A 236 8.81 -2.16 10.38
CA GLY A 236 8.17 -2.01 11.66
C GLY A 236 6.75 -2.54 11.68
N THR A 237 6.09 -2.40 12.81
CA THR A 237 4.71 -2.87 13.03
C THR A 237 3.75 -1.71 13.26
N PHE A 238 4.15 -0.48 12.93
CA PHE A 238 3.37 0.74 13.23
C PHE A 238 2.94 0.77 14.70
N GLU A 239 3.89 0.42 15.61
CA GLU A 239 3.63 0.25 17.04
C GLU A 239 2.44 -0.70 17.31
N LYS A 240 2.44 -1.83 16.61
CA LYS A 240 1.35 -2.80 16.63
C LYS A 240 0.03 -2.22 16.11
N PHE A 241 0.12 -1.33 15.12
CA PHE A 241 -1.03 -0.61 14.55
C PHE A 241 -1.83 0.16 15.59
N VAL A 242 -1.15 0.83 16.55
CA VAL A 242 -1.84 1.59 17.58
C VAL A 242 -2.89 2.53 16.96
N TYR A 243 -4.14 2.37 17.42
CA TYR A 243 -5.25 3.14 16.86
C TYR A 243 -5.26 4.58 17.34
N HIS A 244 -5.45 5.52 16.41
CA HIS A 244 -5.55 6.94 16.69
C HIS A 244 -6.83 7.54 16.06
N ALA A 245 -7.78 7.91 16.89
CA ALA A 245 -9.11 8.37 16.43
C ALA A 245 -9.05 9.60 15.51
N GLY A 246 -8.10 10.53 15.75
CA GLY A 246 -7.92 11.74 14.92
C GLY A 246 -7.45 11.43 13.51
N ALA A 247 -6.61 10.41 13.33
CA ALA A 247 -6.07 9.99 12.04
C ALA A 247 -6.96 8.94 11.32
N ALA A 248 -7.93 8.36 12.02
CA ALA A 248 -8.67 7.19 11.54
C ALA A 248 -9.44 7.40 10.22
N GLN A 249 -9.84 8.64 9.93
CA GLN A 249 -10.51 8.98 8.67
C GLN A 249 -9.53 9.28 7.54
N ARG A 250 -8.23 9.41 7.85
CA ARG A 250 -7.18 9.75 6.90
C ARG A 250 -6.36 8.54 6.48
N ILE A 251 -6.22 7.53 7.33
CA ILE A 251 -5.57 6.28 6.95
C ILE A 251 -6.62 5.39 6.30
N VAL A 252 -6.53 5.26 4.98
CA VAL A 252 -7.59 4.67 4.15
C VAL A 252 -7.22 3.31 3.57
N SER A 253 -5.92 2.95 3.57
CA SER A 253 -5.46 1.69 2.97
C SER A 253 -4.24 1.08 3.69
N ILE A 254 -3.99 -0.17 3.33
CA ILE A 254 -2.79 -0.94 3.67
C ILE A 254 -2.35 -1.70 2.42
N GLU A 255 -1.06 -1.78 2.17
CA GLU A 255 -0.53 -2.57 1.07
C GLU A 255 -0.69 -4.06 1.35
N ALA A 256 -1.48 -4.72 0.52
CA ALA A 256 -1.65 -6.15 0.59
C ALA A 256 -0.65 -6.90 -0.29
N LEU A 257 -0.34 -6.32 -1.44
CA LEU A 257 0.68 -6.76 -2.37
C LEU A 257 1.62 -5.60 -2.68
N ASN A 258 2.91 -5.86 -2.63
CA ASN A 258 3.92 -4.86 -2.97
C ASN A 258 5.07 -5.57 -3.70
N GLN A 259 5.52 -5.01 -4.82
CA GLN A 259 6.44 -5.68 -5.75
C GLN A 259 5.89 -7.05 -6.19
N GLU A 260 6.61 -8.14 -5.98
CA GLU A 260 6.22 -9.52 -6.22
C GLU A 260 5.82 -10.26 -4.91
N ARG A 261 5.59 -9.50 -3.80
CA ARG A 261 5.42 -10.04 -2.45
C ARG A 261 3.97 -9.99 -1.98
N ASP A 262 3.57 -11.07 -1.31
CA ASP A 262 2.29 -11.20 -0.59
C ASP A 262 2.49 -10.90 0.89
N PHE A 263 2.06 -9.73 1.34
CA PHE A 263 2.25 -9.27 2.72
C PHE A 263 1.36 -9.98 3.74
N PHE A 264 0.39 -10.77 3.31
CA PHE A 264 -0.39 -11.61 4.22
C PHE A 264 0.48 -12.54 5.08
N TRP A 265 1.65 -12.95 4.56
CA TRP A 265 2.55 -13.87 5.24
C TRP A 265 3.76 -13.18 5.87
N PHE A 266 3.90 -11.88 5.68
CA PHE A 266 5.13 -11.18 6.02
C PHE A 266 5.33 -11.05 7.54
N GLY A 267 6.52 -11.40 8.02
CA GLY A 267 6.91 -11.31 9.43
C GLY A 267 6.65 -12.56 10.28
N LEU A 268 5.99 -13.59 9.75
CA LEU A 268 5.74 -14.82 10.47
C LEU A 268 7.02 -15.63 10.76
N ASP A 269 8.07 -15.42 10.01
CA ASP A 269 9.42 -16.00 10.15
C ASP A 269 10.36 -15.19 11.03
N HIS A 270 9.93 -14.05 11.56
CA HIS A 270 10.73 -13.25 12.47
C HIS A 270 10.88 -13.96 13.83
N ASP A 271 11.90 -13.62 14.57
CA ASP A 271 12.11 -14.10 15.95
C ASP A 271 12.10 -12.91 16.93
N PRO A 272 11.06 -12.75 17.75
CA PRO A 272 9.80 -13.52 17.74
C PRO A 272 8.93 -13.25 16.51
N PRO A 273 8.08 -14.19 16.09
CA PRO A 273 7.15 -13.99 14.98
C PRO A 273 6.25 -12.77 15.19
N LYS A 274 6.10 -11.96 14.12
CA LYS A 274 5.13 -10.86 14.10
C LYS A 274 3.74 -11.42 13.74
N PRO A 275 2.65 -10.90 14.30
CA PRO A 275 1.31 -11.27 13.86
C PRO A 275 1.10 -10.90 12.37
N ASN A 276 0.17 -11.62 11.72
CA ASN A 276 -0.27 -11.24 10.38
C ASN A 276 -0.67 -9.76 10.36
N PRO A 277 -0.13 -8.95 9.45
CA PRO A 277 -0.28 -7.49 9.51
C PRO A 277 -1.72 -7.04 9.26
N PHE A 278 -2.48 -7.73 8.38
CA PHE A 278 -3.88 -7.36 8.13
C PHE A 278 -4.74 -7.65 9.36
N ASN A 279 -4.50 -8.81 9.98
CA ASN A 279 -5.18 -9.17 11.22
C ASN A 279 -4.87 -8.16 12.34
N ALA A 280 -3.62 -7.78 12.50
CA ALA A 280 -3.20 -6.82 13.52
C ALA A 280 -3.80 -5.42 13.26
N CYS A 281 -3.75 -4.94 12.02
CA CYS A 281 -4.30 -3.64 11.63
C CYS A 281 -5.82 -3.57 11.84
N LEU A 282 -6.55 -4.54 11.28
CA LEU A 282 -8.01 -4.56 11.34
C LEU A 282 -8.55 -4.82 12.75
N ASN A 283 -7.87 -5.67 13.54
CA ASN A 283 -8.23 -5.92 14.95
C ASN A 283 -7.91 -4.71 15.85
N ALA A 284 -6.93 -3.88 15.49
CA ALA A 284 -6.66 -2.62 16.19
C ALA A 284 -7.77 -1.57 15.97
N GLY A 285 -8.69 -1.80 15.03
CA GLY A 285 -9.83 -0.94 14.76
C GLY A 285 -9.68 -0.06 13.51
N TRP A 286 -8.57 -0.17 12.77
CA TRP A 286 -8.39 0.54 11.51
C TRP A 286 -9.36 0.00 10.45
N ARG A 287 -9.96 0.92 9.70
CA ARG A 287 -10.85 0.62 8.59
C ARG A 287 -10.18 1.02 7.31
N VAL A 288 -9.37 0.12 6.77
CA VAL A 288 -8.53 0.31 5.59
C VAL A 288 -8.98 -0.59 4.44
N GLY A 289 -8.83 -0.09 3.22
CA GLY A 289 -8.91 -0.91 2.01
C GLY A 289 -7.56 -1.55 1.71
N PHE A 290 -7.52 -2.43 0.71
CA PHE A 290 -6.30 -3.05 0.23
C PHE A 290 -5.81 -2.36 -1.05
N THR A 291 -4.52 -2.05 -1.09
CA THR A 291 -3.83 -1.55 -2.28
C THR A 291 -2.73 -2.52 -2.71
N GLY A 292 -2.46 -2.56 -4.00
CA GLY A 292 -1.30 -3.21 -4.59
C GLY A 292 -0.44 -2.15 -5.25
N VAL A 293 0.88 -2.26 -5.14
CA VAL A 293 1.83 -1.25 -5.60
C VAL A 293 3.12 -1.92 -6.06
N SER A 294 3.89 -1.24 -6.90
CA SER A 294 5.17 -1.80 -7.34
C SER A 294 6.35 -1.43 -6.47
N ASP A 295 6.27 -0.32 -5.74
CA ASP A 295 7.40 0.16 -4.92
C ASP A 295 8.71 0.12 -5.72
N GLU A 296 8.64 0.67 -6.95
CA GLU A 296 9.70 0.56 -7.93
C GLU A 296 10.88 1.46 -7.55
N HIS A 297 12.04 0.86 -7.38
CA HIS A 297 13.31 1.54 -7.12
C HIS A 297 14.29 1.45 -8.31
N GLY A 298 13.91 0.71 -9.35
CA GLY A 298 14.69 0.61 -10.57
C GLY A 298 14.29 1.65 -11.61
N THR A 299 14.22 1.23 -12.88
CA THR A 299 13.91 2.09 -14.02
C THR A 299 12.69 1.61 -14.81
N GLU A 300 11.94 0.65 -14.29
CA GLU A 300 10.89 -0.06 -15.03
C GLU A 300 9.50 0.11 -14.40
N TYR A 301 9.05 1.35 -14.25
CA TYR A 301 7.76 1.69 -13.66
C TYR A 301 6.58 1.01 -14.35
N GLY A 302 5.64 0.46 -13.57
CA GLY A 302 4.44 -0.21 -14.06
C GLY A 302 4.70 -1.51 -14.83
N ARG A 303 5.89 -2.15 -14.70
CA ARG A 303 6.23 -3.38 -15.43
C ARG A 303 5.26 -4.52 -15.09
N PRO A 304 4.96 -5.41 -16.05
CA PRO A 304 4.17 -6.60 -15.80
C PRO A 304 4.82 -7.53 -14.75
N GLY A 305 3.98 -8.17 -13.93
CA GLY A 305 4.43 -9.08 -12.88
C GLY A 305 4.62 -8.41 -11.52
N MET A 306 4.57 -7.07 -11.46
CA MET A 306 4.50 -6.34 -10.21
C MET A 306 3.05 -6.18 -9.76
N ALA A 307 2.86 -6.03 -8.45
CA ALA A 307 1.56 -5.74 -7.88
C ALA A 307 1.02 -4.38 -8.36
N ARG A 308 -0.29 -4.27 -8.42
CA ARG A 308 -1.02 -3.05 -8.73
C ARG A 308 -2.34 -2.99 -7.98
N GLY A 309 -2.88 -1.79 -7.82
CA GLY A 309 -4.21 -1.57 -7.28
C GLY A 309 -5.28 -1.56 -8.37
N GLY A 310 -6.52 -1.84 -7.98
CA GLY A 310 -7.69 -1.50 -8.74
C GLY A 310 -8.57 -0.57 -7.93
N LEU A 311 -9.05 0.49 -8.56
CA LEU A 311 -9.91 1.52 -7.97
C LEU A 311 -11.24 1.56 -8.69
N TRP A 312 -12.35 1.54 -7.96
CA TRP A 312 -13.69 1.67 -8.52
C TRP A 312 -14.14 3.13 -8.51
N LEU A 313 -14.18 3.74 -9.70
CA LEU A 313 -14.39 5.17 -9.92
C LEU A 313 -15.70 5.43 -10.65
N THR A 314 -16.30 6.60 -10.42
CA THR A 314 -17.34 7.18 -11.28
C THR A 314 -16.76 8.07 -12.37
N GLU A 315 -15.57 8.60 -12.14
CA GLU A 315 -14.83 9.45 -13.07
C GLU A 315 -13.32 9.31 -12.84
N LEU A 316 -12.54 9.35 -13.90
CA LEU A 316 -11.08 9.28 -13.83
C LEU A 316 -10.51 10.70 -13.63
N THR A 317 -10.61 11.16 -12.39
CA THR A 317 -10.10 12.46 -11.90
C THR A 317 -9.41 12.27 -10.55
N ARG A 318 -8.63 13.25 -10.12
CA ARG A 318 -8.00 13.24 -8.79
C ARG A 318 -9.04 13.11 -7.67
N GLU A 319 -10.17 13.79 -7.81
CA GLU A 319 -11.30 13.72 -6.89
C GLU A 319 -11.95 12.34 -6.88
N GLY A 320 -12.16 11.74 -8.05
CA GLY A 320 -12.71 10.39 -8.19
C GLY A 320 -11.79 9.34 -7.57
N VAL A 321 -10.48 9.45 -7.79
CA VAL A 321 -9.46 8.58 -7.18
C VAL A 321 -9.47 8.70 -5.67
N ARG A 322 -9.47 9.93 -5.15
CA ARG A 322 -9.53 10.18 -3.71
C ARG A 322 -10.80 9.58 -3.09
N ALA A 323 -11.95 9.79 -3.71
CA ALA A 323 -13.24 9.26 -3.24
C ALA A 323 -13.25 7.72 -3.22
N ALA A 324 -12.63 7.05 -4.19
CA ALA A 324 -12.50 5.60 -4.21
C ALA A 324 -11.62 5.08 -3.06
N LEU A 325 -10.49 5.73 -2.81
CA LEU A 325 -9.59 5.40 -1.69
C LEU A 325 -10.27 5.63 -0.34
N GLU A 326 -10.91 6.78 -0.13
CA GLU A 326 -11.64 7.11 1.10
C GLU A 326 -12.82 6.17 1.36
N SER A 327 -13.51 5.71 0.30
CA SER A 327 -14.57 4.72 0.41
C SER A 327 -14.06 3.27 0.48
N ARG A 328 -12.74 3.05 0.36
CA ARG A 328 -12.07 1.74 0.38
C ARG A 328 -12.58 0.80 -0.70
N ARG A 329 -13.08 1.36 -1.78
CA ARG A 329 -13.58 0.60 -2.91
C ARG A 329 -12.42 0.24 -3.85
N THR A 330 -11.50 -0.55 -3.30
CA THR A 330 -10.22 -0.89 -3.88
C THR A 330 -9.94 -2.38 -3.75
N PHE A 331 -9.02 -2.87 -4.57
CA PHE A 331 -8.46 -4.21 -4.45
C PHE A 331 -6.99 -4.20 -4.85
N SER A 332 -6.24 -5.21 -4.44
CA SER A 332 -4.86 -5.42 -4.88
C SER A 332 -4.76 -6.68 -5.75
N THR A 333 -3.84 -6.70 -6.72
CA THR A 333 -3.66 -7.84 -7.61
C THR A 333 -2.27 -7.90 -8.23
N PHE A 334 -1.84 -9.13 -8.59
CA PHE A 334 -0.70 -9.36 -9.49
C PHE A 334 -1.12 -9.47 -10.96
N GLU A 335 -2.43 -9.62 -11.23
CA GLU A 335 -2.92 -9.83 -12.59
C GLU A 335 -3.24 -8.50 -13.28
N PRO A 336 -2.48 -8.14 -14.33
CA PRO A 336 -2.74 -6.92 -15.09
C PRO A 336 -4.12 -6.93 -15.73
N GLY A 337 -4.88 -5.85 -15.52
CA GLY A 337 -6.21 -5.72 -16.13
C GLY A 337 -7.32 -6.53 -15.45
N LEU A 338 -7.09 -7.10 -14.27
CA LEU A 338 -8.14 -7.73 -13.48
C LEU A 338 -9.26 -6.74 -13.16
N ARG A 339 -10.51 -7.14 -13.40
CA ARG A 339 -11.70 -6.53 -12.81
C ARG A 339 -12.17 -7.39 -11.66
N LEU A 340 -12.10 -6.86 -10.45
CA LEU A 340 -12.56 -7.51 -9.22
C LEU A 340 -13.50 -6.57 -8.48
N ASP A 341 -14.80 -6.84 -8.48
CA ASP A 341 -15.78 -6.16 -7.64
C ASP A 341 -16.52 -7.19 -6.77
N ALA A 342 -16.89 -6.79 -5.58
CA ALA A 342 -17.58 -7.69 -4.67
C ALA A 342 -18.64 -6.97 -3.82
N LEU A 343 -19.76 -7.65 -3.61
CA LEU A 343 -20.84 -7.23 -2.71
C LEU A 343 -21.04 -8.27 -1.62
N ALA A 344 -21.25 -7.82 -0.38
CA ALA A 344 -21.75 -8.66 0.71
C ALA A 344 -23.10 -8.12 1.17
N ASN A 345 -24.14 -8.94 1.06
CA ASN A 345 -25.55 -8.51 1.27
C ASN A 345 -25.93 -7.23 0.50
N GLY A 346 -25.42 -7.09 -0.73
CA GLY A 346 -25.64 -5.93 -1.59
C GLY A 346 -24.78 -4.71 -1.27
N ALA A 347 -23.97 -4.72 -0.22
CA ALA A 347 -23.03 -3.64 0.12
C ALA A 347 -21.66 -3.87 -0.55
N PRO A 348 -21.08 -2.86 -1.21
CA PRO A 348 -19.78 -3.01 -1.86
C PRO A 348 -18.65 -3.22 -0.85
N MET A 349 -17.54 -3.83 -1.31
CA MET A 349 -16.32 -3.91 -0.53
C MET A 349 -15.91 -2.51 -0.03
N GLY A 350 -15.25 -2.44 1.13
CA GLY A 350 -14.93 -1.19 1.82
C GLY A 350 -16.06 -0.66 2.73
N SER A 351 -17.27 -1.22 2.60
CA SER A 351 -18.45 -0.73 3.32
C SER A 351 -18.53 -1.21 4.77
N GLU A 352 -19.26 -0.42 5.56
CA GLU A 352 -19.76 -0.86 6.86
C GLU A 352 -21.08 -1.60 6.69
N LEU A 353 -21.16 -2.81 7.21
CA LEU A 353 -22.38 -3.61 7.25
C LEU A 353 -23.08 -3.45 8.60
N ALA A 354 -24.39 -3.47 8.58
CA ALA A 354 -25.13 -3.63 9.82
C ALA A 354 -24.78 -4.99 10.44
N HIS A 355 -24.73 -5.05 11.77
CA HIS A 355 -24.60 -6.31 12.49
C HIS A 355 -25.69 -7.28 12.00
N SER A 356 -25.29 -8.45 11.52
CA SER A 356 -26.24 -9.50 11.17
C SER A 356 -25.72 -10.83 11.76
N THR A 357 -26.55 -11.44 12.58
CA THR A 357 -26.49 -12.87 12.86
C THR A 357 -27.25 -13.56 11.72
N GLY A 358 -26.55 -14.26 10.85
CA GLY A 358 -27.19 -14.97 9.76
C GLY A 358 -26.35 -15.07 8.50
N PRO A 359 -26.88 -15.67 7.45
CA PRO A 359 -26.13 -15.89 6.22
C PRO A 359 -25.77 -14.57 5.53
N VAL A 360 -24.53 -14.45 5.09
CA VAL A 360 -24.03 -13.40 4.23
C VAL A 360 -23.97 -13.92 2.81
N THR A 361 -24.70 -13.29 1.92
CA THR A 361 -24.60 -13.57 0.47
C THR A 361 -23.53 -12.68 -0.14
N VAL A 362 -22.53 -13.31 -0.74
CA VAL A 362 -21.44 -12.62 -1.46
C VAL A 362 -21.65 -12.80 -2.95
N GLN A 363 -21.52 -11.71 -3.69
CA GLN A 363 -21.46 -11.68 -5.13
C GLN A 363 -20.08 -11.16 -5.55
N LEU A 364 -19.44 -11.82 -6.51
CA LEU A 364 -18.12 -11.50 -6.98
C LEU A 364 -18.13 -11.38 -8.52
N ASP A 365 -17.79 -10.20 -9.03
CA ASP A 365 -17.47 -9.97 -10.44
C ASP A 365 -15.94 -10.12 -10.59
N PHE A 366 -15.53 -11.22 -11.22
CA PHE A 366 -14.12 -11.53 -11.46
C PHE A 366 -13.90 -11.74 -12.95
N ASP A 367 -13.04 -10.91 -13.55
CA ASP A 367 -12.64 -11.01 -14.95
C ASP A 367 -11.18 -10.64 -15.12
N ALA A 368 -10.35 -11.64 -15.30
CA ALA A 368 -8.91 -11.49 -15.55
C ALA A 368 -8.57 -11.61 -17.06
N GLY A 369 -9.59 -11.48 -17.92
CA GLY A 369 -9.45 -11.58 -19.37
C GLY A 369 -9.61 -13.01 -19.92
N PRO A 370 -9.60 -13.15 -21.25
CA PRO A 370 -9.98 -14.38 -21.93
C PRO A 370 -9.04 -15.57 -21.63
N ALA A 371 -7.80 -15.30 -21.25
CA ALA A 371 -6.85 -16.37 -20.90
C ALA A 371 -7.22 -17.09 -19.60
N TRP A 372 -7.98 -16.44 -18.74
CA TRP A 372 -8.42 -16.99 -17.44
C TRP A 372 -9.75 -17.73 -17.50
N VAL A 373 -10.52 -17.58 -18.57
CA VAL A 373 -11.87 -18.20 -18.67
C VAL A 373 -11.77 -19.72 -18.52
N GLY A 374 -12.49 -20.26 -17.56
CA GLY A 374 -12.50 -21.68 -17.22
C GLY A 374 -11.34 -22.16 -16.34
N HIS A 375 -10.33 -21.32 -16.07
CA HIS A 375 -9.30 -21.65 -15.10
C HIS A 375 -9.88 -21.71 -13.68
N PRO A 376 -9.43 -22.68 -12.85
CA PRO A 376 -9.85 -22.75 -11.47
C PRO A 376 -9.18 -21.67 -10.64
N ILE A 377 -9.97 -21.00 -9.81
CA ILE A 377 -9.50 -20.15 -8.71
C ILE A 377 -10.04 -20.68 -7.39
N THR A 378 -9.40 -20.33 -6.29
CA THR A 378 -9.93 -20.55 -4.94
C THR A 378 -10.28 -19.20 -4.31
N ILE A 379 -11.47 -19.11 -3.72
CA ILE A 379 -11.96 -17.92 -3.02
C ILE A 379 -11.99 -18.23 -1.53
N GLU A 380 -11.15 -17.56 -0.80
CA GLU A 380 -11.04 -17.66 0.66
C GLU A 380 -11.78 -16.51 1.33
N ILE A 381 -12.58 -16.84 2.33
CA ILE A 381 -13.29 -15.86 3.17
C ILE A 381 -12.55 -15.75 4.49
N ILE A 382 -11.94 -14.61 4.71
CA ILE A 382 -11.02 -14.34 5.82
C ILE A 382 -11.70 -13.47 6.86
N ARG A 383 -11.53 -13.84 8.16
CA ARG A 383 -12.10 -13.17 9.32
C ARG A 383 -11.08 -13.01 10.46
N PRO A 384 -11.41 -12.22 11.50
CA PRO A 384 -10.53 -12.09 12.67
C PRO A 384 -10.04 -13.41 13.21
N GLY A 385 -8.76 -13.44 13.55
CA GLY A 385 -8.11 -14.53 14.27
C GLY A 385 -7.15 -13.97 15.32
N ASP A 386 -6.43 -14.85 16.00
CA ASP A 386 -5.44 -14.43 17.01
C ASP A 386 -4.16 -13.88 16.36
N THR A 387 -3.28 -14.76 15.93
CA THR A 387 -2.01 -14.40 15.26
C THR A 387 -2.14 -14.39 13.74
N ILE A 388 -2.88 -15.33 13.20
CA ILE A 388 -3.21 -15.45 11.78
C ILE A 388 -4.73 -15.35 11.66
N PRO A 389 -5.26 -14.68 10.62
CA PRO A 389 -6.68 -14.62 10.38
C PRO A 389 -7.31 -16.01 10.27
N THR A 390 -8.58 -16.12 10.61
CA THR A 390 -9.35 -17.35 10.48
C THR A 390 -9.90 -17.49 9.07
N LEU A 391 -9.73 -18.65 8.47
CA LEU A 391 -10.42 -19.06 7.26
C LEU A 391 -11.87 -19.45 7.63
N ALA A 392 -12.79 -18.55 7.37
CA ALA A 392 -14.21 -18.75 7.72
C ALA A 392 -14.97 -19.56 6.67
N GLY A 393 -14.46 -19.63 5.47
CA GLY A 393 -15.03 -20.40 4.38
C GLY A 393 -14.12 -20.43 3.17
N VAL A 394 -14.32 -21.39 2.30
CA VAL A 394 -13.54 -21.54 1.06
C VAL A 394 -14.42 -22.10 -0.04
N LEU A 395 -14.24 -21.57 -1.26
CA LEU A 395 -14.76 -22.14 -2.48
C LEU A 395 -13.58 -22.52 -3.35
N GLU A 396 -13.36 -23.81 -3.50
CA GLU A 396 -12.25 -24.34 -4.30
C GLU A 396 -12.69 -24.62 -5.73
N ASN A 397 -11.75 -24.52 -6.65
CA ASN A 397 -11.93 -24.90 -8.06
C ASN A 397 -13.09 -24.17 -8.76
N VAL A 398 -13.31 -22.90 -8.39
CA VAL A 398 -14.31 -22.07 -9.06
C VAL A 398 -13.77 -21.69 -10.42
N ALA A 399 -14.48 -22.09 -11.48
CA ALA A 399 -14.11 -21.72 -12.84
C ALA A 399 -14.32 -20.22 -13.07
N VAL A 400 -13.30 -19.52 -13.53
CA VAL A 400 -13.41 -18.11 -13.91
C VAL A 400 -14.45 -17.95 -15.01
N PRO A 401 -15.51 -17.11 -14.82
CA PRO A 401 -16.53 -16.92 -15.82
C PRO A 401 -16.01 -16.15 -17.04
N ALA A 402 -16.73 -16.25 -18.16
CA ALA A 402 -16.49 -15.36 -19.30
C ALA A 402 -16.74 -13.89 -18.92
N ALA A 403 -16.17 -12.96 -19.67
CA ALA A 403 -16.29 -11.53 -19.40
C ALA A 403 -17.72 -10.99 -19.34
N ASP A 404 -18.65 -11.64 -20.07
CA ASP A 404 -20.08 -11.38 -20.09
C ASP A 404 -20.90 -12.38 -19.23
N GLY A 405 -20.23 -13.34 -18.56
CA GLY A 405 -20.85 -14.36 -17.72
C GLY A 405 -21.45 -13.79 -16.44
N GLU A 406 -22.25 -14.61 -15.76
CA GLU A 406 -22.86 -14.24 -14.49
C GLU A 406 -21.81 -14.07 -13.39
N PRO A 407 -22.02 -13.16 -12.41
CA PRO A 407 -21.17 -13.07 -11.23
C PRO A 407 -21.17 -14.36 -10.42
N ILE A 408 -20.05 -14.68 -9.80
CA ILE A 408 -19.93 -15.78 -8.84
C ILE A 408 -20.76 -15.40 -7.60
N THR A 409 -21.72 -16.23 -7.21
CA THR A 409 -22.59 -15.97 -6.05
C THR A 409 -22.53 -17.14 -5.08
N PHE A 410 -22.33 -16.84 -3.81
CA PHE A 410 -22.35 -17.84 -2.74
C PHE A 410 -22.84 -17.26 -1.43
N THR A 411 -23.29 -18.12 -0.54
CA THR A 411 -23.78 -17.75 0.79
C THR A 411 -22.99 -18.51 1.85
N LEU A 412 -22.64 -17.81 2.90
CA LEU A 412 -21.93 -18.40 4.04
C LEU A 412 -22.62 -17.93 5.33
N ASP A 413 -22.65 -18.84 6.31
CA ASP A 413 -23.07 -18.48 7.66
C ASP A 413 -21.90 -17.77 8.35
N VAL A 414 -22.00 -16.45 8.48
CA VAL A 414 -21.03 -15.65 9.20
C VAL A 414 -21.65 -15.21 10.50
N ASP A 415 -21.23 -15.80 11.60
CA ASP A 415 -21.48 -15.22 12.92
C ASP A 415 -20.45 -14.11 13.15
N VAL A 416 -20.92 -12.87 12.97
CA VAL A 416 -20.06 -11.70 13.09
C VAL A 416 -20.32 -11.05 14.43
N ALA A 417 -19.35 -11.19 15.35
CA ALA A 417 -19.35 -10.41 16.56
C ALA A 417 -19.28 -8.90 16.25
N ASP A 418 -19.85 -8.09 17.11
CA ASP A 418 -19.80 -6.63 17.03
C ASP A 418 -18.36 -6.14 16.82
N GLY A 419 -18.14 -5.30 15.81
CA GLY A 419 -16.83 -4.73 15.50
C GLY A 419 -15.89 -5.61 14.65
N GLY A 420 -16.35 -6.73 14.15
CA GLY A 420 -15.57 -7.60 13.27
C GLY A 420 -15.44 -7.09 11.84
N TRP A 421 -14.68 -7.84 11.07
CA TRP A 421 -14.45 -7.58 9.64
C TRP A 421 -14.38 -8.88 8.84
N MET A 422 -14.50 -8.77 7.53
CA MET A 422 -14.36 -9.89 6.59
C MET A 422 -13.76 -9.37 5.28
N PHE A 423 -12.88 -10.14 4.65
CA PHE A 423 -12.42 -9.85 3.30
C PHE A 423 -12.26 -11.13 2.47
N LEU A 424 -12.07 -10.97 1.16
CA LEU A 424 -11.81 -12.08 0.25
C LEU A 424 -10.34 -12.06 -0.18
N ARG A 425 -9.71 -13.23 -0.12
CA ARG A 425 -8.45 -13.54 -0.77
C ARG A 425 -8.73 -14.52 -1.89
N ILE A 426 -8.29 -14.18 -3.10
CA ILE A 426 -8.44 -15.02 -4.29
C ILE A 426 -7.05 -15.59 -4.62
N THR A 427 -6.98 -16.89 -4.84
CA THR A 427 -5.73 -17.59 -5.14
C THR A 427 -5.82 -18.38 -6.43
N ASP A 428 -4.68 -18.59 -7.06
CA ASP A 428 -4.49 -19.53 -8.15
C ASP A 428 -3.95 -20.85 -7.57
N PRO A 429 -4.74 -21.94 -7.59
CA PRO A 429 -4.28 -23.23 -7.06
C PRO A 429 -3.13 -23.85 -7.87
N SER A 430 -2.88 -23.37 -9.10
CA SER A 430 -1.74 -23.81 -9.92
C SER A 430 -0.44 -23.05 -9.60
N ALA A 431 -0.54 -21.88 -8.96
CA ALA A 431 0.62 -21.11 -8.54
C ALA A 431 1.22 -21.66 -7.24
N ALA A 432 2.54 -21.54 -7.11
CA ALA A 432 3.21 -21.95 -5.89
C ALA A 432 2.71 -21.12 -4.70
N PRO A 433 2.34 -21.76 -3.57
CA PRO A 433 1.95 -21.04 -2.38
C PRO A 433 3.14 -20.27 -1.80
N HIS A 434 2.87 -19.20 -1.05
CA HIS A 434 3.91 -18.48 -0.34
C HIS A 434 4.70 -19.42 0.59
N ALA A 435 6.02 -19.25 0.67
CA ALA A 435 6.90 -20.15 1.42
C ALA A 435 6.51 -20.29 2.91
N LEU A 436 6.02 -19.21 3.51
CA LEU A 436 5.58 -19.17 4.92
C LEU A 436 4.12 -19.57 5.12
N SER A 437 3.38 -19.87 4.06
CA SER A 437 1.98 -20.25 4.19
C SER A 437 1.82 -21.57 4.97
N VAL A 438 0.76 -21.64 5.76
CA VAL A 438 0.40 -22.79 6.59
C VAL A 438 -0.93 -23.40 6.12
N GLU A 439 -1.17 -24.64 6.50
CA GLU A 439 -2.48 -25.25 6.19
C GLU A 439 -3.61 -24.59 7.00
N PRO A 440 -4.83 -24.45 6.43
CA PRO A 440 -5.21 -24.93 5.08
C PRO A 440 -4.83 -24.02 3.91
N TYR A 441 -4.37 -22.82 4.16
CA TYR A 441 -4.04 -21.82 3.12
C TYR A 441 -3.01 -22.31 2.09
N ARG A 442 -2.05 -23.15 2.52
CA ARG A 442 -0.98 -23.66 1.66
C ARG A 442 -1.52 -24.46 0.50
N SER A 443 -2.56 -25.26 0.73
CA SER A 443 -3.17 -26.10 -0.31
C SER A 443 -3.96 -25.31 -1.34
N HIS A 444 -4.23 -24.03 -1.10
CA HIS A 444 -5.02 -23.17 -2.00
C HIS A 444 -4.17 -22.39 -3.02
N GLY A 445 -2.85 -22.56 -3.03
CA GLY A 445 -1.96 -21.95 -4.01
C GLY A 445 -1.51 -20.51 -3.69
N GLY A 446 -1.01 -19.81 -4.71
CA GLY A 446 -0.49 -18.45 -4.59
C GLY A 446 -1.58 -17.38 -4.63
N ALA A 447 -1.35 -16.24 -3.96
CA ALA A 447 -2.27 -15.12 -4.02
C ALA A 447 -2.35 -14.52 -5.42
N LEU A 448 -3.56 -14.26 -5.88
CA LEU A 448 -3.87 -13.57 -7.13
C LEU A 448 -4.40 -12.16 -6.86
N ALA A 449 -5.30 -12.03 -5.89
CA ALA A 449 -5.90 -10.74 -5.51
C ALA A 449 -6.50 -10.73 -4.09
N TYR A 450 -6.67 -9.53 -3.56
CA TYR A 450 -7.38 -9.25 -2.31
C TYR A 450 -8.46 -8.20 -2.54
N ALA A 451 -9.72 -8.50 -2.21
CA ALA A 451 -10.80 -7.51 -2.16
C ALA A 451 -10.80 -6.82 -0.80
N SER A 452 -11.01 -5.51 -0.78
CA SER A 452 -11.05 -4.72 0.46
C SER A 452 -12.09 -5.20 1.45
N PRO A 453 -11.85 -5.05 2.77
CA PRO A 453 -12.71 -5.59 3.81
C PRO A 453 -14.10 -4.96 3.87
N TRP A 454 -15.09 -5.75 4.30
CA TRP A 454 -16.31 -5.24 4.92
C TRP A 454 -16.12 -5.17 6.43
N PHE A 455 -16.70 -4.15 7.03
CA PHE A 455 -16.64 -3.89 8.47
C PHE A 455 -18.02 -4.03 9.07
N PHE A 456 -18.12 -4.71 10.18
CA PHE A 456 -19.40 -4.91 10.87
C PHE A 456 -19.53 -3.90 12.00
N ARG A 457 -20.66 -3.19 12.03
CA ARG A 457 -20.95 -2.23 13.09
C ARG A 457 -21.22 -2.98 14.41
N PRO A 458 -20.80 -2.41 15.55
CA PRO A 458 -21.20 -2.90 16.86
C PRO A 458 -22.70 -2.84 17.07
#